data_b19d84720662a9d09833a713ffa34974
#
_entry.id   b19d84720662a9d09833a713ffa34974
#
_cell.length_a   1.000
_cell.length_b   1.000
_cell.length_c   1.000
_cell.angle_alpha   90.00
_cell.angle_beta   90.00
_cell.angle_gamma   90.00
#
_symmetry.space_group_name_H-M   'P 1'
#
loop_
_entity.id
_entity.type
_entity.pdbx_description
1 polymer ?
#
loop_
_entity_poly.entity_id
_entity_poly.type
_entity_poly.pdbx_seq_one_letter_code
_entity_poly.pdbx_strand_id
1 'polypeptide(L)'
;MKLTYLGHSALLIEEGNFKGLIDPFITGNSLCKTCLDDLSNITHIFVTHGHSDHIGDTVEIARRNKSLVIANAEISAYLGKFKLRTHAMHIGGRTKFDFGVVKMTNALHGSGISDNGNMIYGGNPGGFVIEVNNKKVYHAGDTGLTYDMKLLEDEQIDVAFLPIGGNYTMDVDDAVKATE
;
A
#
# COMPACT_ATOMS: atom_id res chain seq x y z
N MET A 1 11.02 4.99 14.25
CA MET A 1 10.20 4.98 13.00
C MET A 1 9.46 6.30 12.87
N LYS A 2 9.48 6.88 11.67
CA LYS A 2 8.70 8.08 11.34
C LYS A 2 7.66 7.70 10.29
N LEU A 3 6.40 8.12 10.51
CA LEU A 3 5.28 7.93 9.59
C LEU A 3 4.84 9.31 9.11
N THR A 4 4.73 9.49 7.80
CA THR A 4 4.27 10.74 7.20
C THR A 4 3.08 10.44 6.28
N TYR A 5 1.91 10.92 6.67
CA TYR A 5 0.71 10.84 5.84
C TYR A 5 0.76 11.92 4.76
N LEU A 6 0.66 11.49 3.50
CA LEU A 6 0.79 12.37 2.33
C LEU A 6 -0.57 12.73 1.71
N GLY A 7 -1.65 12.31 2.32
CA GLY A 7 -3.00 12.53 1.84
C GLY A 7 -3.58 11.32 1.10
N HIS A 8 -4.90 11.22 1.04
CA HIS A 8 -5.65 10.09 0.51
C HIS A 8 -5.24 8.78 1.21
N SER A 9 -4.56 7.88 0.52
CA SER A 9 -4.02 6.62 1.06
C SER A 9 -2.49 6.59 1.08
N ALA A 10 -1.83 7.67 0.65
CA ALA A 10 -0.38 7.71 0.52
C ALA A 10 0.30 7.88 1.88
N LEU A 11 1.19 6.92 2.22
CA LEU A 11 1.93 6.89 3.48
C LEU A 11 3.42 6.64 3.23
N LEU A 12 4.27 7.49 3.79
CA LEU A 12 5.71 7.29 3.83
C LEU A 12 6.15 6.79 5.21
N ILE A 13 6.89 5.67 5.22
CA ILE A 13 7.49 5.05 6.41
C ILE A 13 9.01 5.20 6.31
N GLU A 14 9.64 5.78 7.33
CA GLU A 14 11.08 5.96 7.38
C GLU A 14 11.66 5.34 8.67
N GLU A 15 12.64 4.44 8.53
CA GLU A 15 13.37 3.84 9.64
C GLU A 15 14.78 3.44 9.20
N GLY A 16 15.79 4.11 9.72
CA GLY A 16 17.17 3.89 9.29
C GLY A 16 17.35 4.11 7.78
N ASN A 17 17.79 3.10 7.07
CA ASN A 17 17.95 3.14 5.61
C ASN A 17 16.68 2.70 4.85
N PHE A 18 15.64 2.28 5.53
CA PHE A 18 14.37 1.91 4.92
C PHE A 18 13.51 3.14 4.71
N LYS A 19 13.08 3.35 3.46
CA LYS A 19 12.04 4.29 3.09
C LYS A 19 11.00 3.56 2.25
N GLY A 20 9.89 3.23 2.89
CA GLY A 20 8.73 2.56 2.27
C GLY A 20 7.63 3.55 1.96
N LEU A 21 7.15 3.57 0.73
CA LEU A 21 6.05 4.42 0.30
C LEU A 21 4.87 3.54 -0.09
N ILE A 22 3.70 3.76 0.52
CA ILE A 22 2.47 3.00 0.24
C ILE A 22 1.55 3.85 -0.60
N ASP A 23 0.96 3.26 -1.64
CA ASP A 23 -0.06 3.84 -2.52
C ASP A 23 0.26 5.29 -2.95
N PRO A 24 1.32 5.49 -3.75
CA PRO A 24 1.91 6.79 -4.00
C PRO A 24 1.08 7.65 -4.97
N PHE A 25 -0.12 8.00 -4.60
CA PHE A 25 -0.94 8.99 -5.29
C PHE A 25 -0.49 10.39 -4.87
N ILE A 26 0.45 10.96 -5.60
CA ILE A 26 1.07 12.27 -5.34
C ILE A 26 0.54 13.30 -6.34
N THR A 27 0.72 13.02 -7.64
CA THR A 27 0.24 13.87 -8.72
C THR A 27 -1.29 13.84 -8.78
N GLY A 28 -1.92 15.01 -8.69
CA GLY A 28 -3.39 15.12 -8.67
C GLY A 28 -4.04 14.93 -7.30
N ASN A 29 -3.28 14.58 -6.27
CA ASN A 29 -3.78 14.52 -4.89
C ASN A 29 -3.80 15.92 -4.27
N SER A 30 -4.99 16.51 -4.15
CA SER A 30 -5.16 17.87 -3.63
C SER A 30 -4.75 18.06 -2.16
N LEU A 31 -4.65 16.96 -1.40
CA LEU A 31 -4.20 16.96 -0.01
C LEU A 31 -2.70 16.81 0.13
N CYS A 32 -2.01 16.31 -0.93
CA CYS A 32 -0.58 16.13 -0.91
C CYS A 32 0.16 17.46 -1.10
N LYS A 33 1.02 17.81 -0.14
CA LYS A 33 1.89 18.99 -0.23
C LYS A 33 3.30 18.64 -0.68
N THR A 34 3.60 17.35 -0.82
CA THR A 34 4.89 16.83 -1.26
C THR A 34 4.88 16.72 -2.78
N CYS A 35 5.94 17.11 -3.45
CA CYS A 35 6.10 16.88 -4.88
C CYS A 35 6.96 15.64 -5.16
N LEU A 36 6.94 15.15 -6.40
CA LEU A 36 7.72 13.97 -6.79
C LEU A 36 9.23 14.13 -6.56
N ASP A 37 9.74 15.37 -6.68
CA ASP A 37 11.17 15.66 -6.51
C ASP A 37 11.63 15.56 -5.05
N ASP A 38 10.71 15.73 -4.11
CA ASP A 38 10.97 15.54 -2.67
C ASP A 38 11.11 14.07 -2.27
N LEU A 39 10.60 13.15 -3.10
CA LEU A 39 10.57 11.71 -2.83
C LEU A 39 11.86 11.05 -3.32
N SER A 40 12.95 11.30 -2.59
CA SER A 40 14.26 10.73 -2.87
C SER A 40 14.61 9.57 -1.92
N ASN A 41 15.43 8.64 -2.44
CA ASN A 41 15.89 7.45 -1.69
C ASN A 41 14.75 6.53 -1.23
N ILE A 42 13.64 6.50 -1.96
CA ILE A 42 12.56 5.54 -1.71
C ILE A 42 13.08 4.14 -2.06
N THR A 43 13.23 3.29 -1.05
CA THR A 43 13.78 1.94 -1.22
C THR A 43 12.71 0.94 -1.69
N HIS A 44 11.50 1.08 -1.17
CA HIS A 44 10.38 0.17 -1.44
C HIS A 44 9.10 0.95 -1.69
N ILE A 45 8.27 0.43 -2.59
CA ILE A 45 6.92 0.93 -2.83
C ILE A 45 5.96 -0.23 -2.64
N PHE A 46 4.87 0.01 -1.94
CA PHE A 46 3.81 -0.96 -1.70
C PHE A 46 2.54 -0.49 -2.41
N VAL A 47 1.94 -1.34 -3.23
CA VAL A 47 0.69 -1.03 -3.93
C VAL A 47 -0.38 -2.00 -3.46
N THR A 48 -1.40 -1.47 -2.80
CA THR A 48 -2.48 -2.26 -2.20
C THR A 48 -3.42 -2.83 -3.24
N HIS A 49 -3.76 -2.03 -4.26
CA HIS A 49 -4.65 -2.44 -5.35
C HIS A 49 -4.48 -1.54 -6.59
N GLY A 50 -5.16 -1.89 -7.69
CA GLY A 50 -4.89 -1.34 -9.02
C GLY A 50 -5.57 -0.03 -9.38
N HIS A 51 -6.37 0.59 -8.50
CA HIS A 51 -7.01 1.86 -8.82
C HIS A 51 -5.99 2.99 -8.99
N SER A 52 -6.31 3.95 -9.84
CA SER A 52 -5.38 5.01 -10.25
C SER A 52 -4.92 5.90 -9.10
N ASP A 53 -5.76 6.10 -8.10
CA ASP A 53 -5.50 6.87 -6.88
C ASP A 53 -4.74 6.10 -5.80
N HIS A 54 -4.26 4.87 -6.12
CA HIS A 54 -3.38 4.03 -5.30
C HIS A 54 -2.11 3.63 -6.05
N ILE A 55 -2.24 3.06 -7.27
CA ILE A 55 -1.07 2.78 -8.10
C ILE A 55 -0.29 4.07 -8.43
N GLY A 56 -1.02 5.18 -8.60
CA GLY A 56 -0.52 6.54 -8.67
C GLY A 56 0.78 6.72 -9.46
N ASP A 57 1.75 7.39 -8.85
CA ASP A 57 3.05 7.71 -9.43
C ASP A 57 4.09 6.58 -9.23
N THR A 58 3.66 5.36 -8.94
CA THR A 58 4.55 4.20 -8.68
C THR A 58 5.63 4.05 -9.74
N VAL A 59 5.27 4.15 -11.03
CA VAL A 59 6.22 3.93 -12.13
C VAL A 59 7.33 4.99 -12.12
N GLU A 60 6.95 6.24 -11.96
CA GLU A 60 7.91 7.36 -11.98
C GLU A 60 8.83 7.33 -10.77
N ILE A 61 8.26 7.16 -9.57
CA ILE A 61 9.03 7.12 -8.32
C ILE A 61 9.97 5.91 -8.30
N ALA A 62 9.48 4.73 -8.72
CA ALA A 62 10.30 3.52 -8.75
C ALA A 62 11.48 3.64 -9.73
N ARG A 63 11.30 4.27 -10.88
CA ARG A 63 12.38 4.51 -11.85
C ARG A 63 13.45 5.45 -11.30
N ARG A 64 13.06 6.58 -10.73
CA ARG A 64 13.97 7.58 -10.16
C ARG A 64 14.81 7.02 -9.01
N ASN A 65 14.19 6.23 -8.15
CA ASN A 65 14.81 5.73 -6.93
C ASN A 65 15.37 4.29 -7.05
N LYS A 66 15.10 3.58 -8.15
CA LYS A 66 15.39 2.15 -8.31
C LYS A 66 14.73 1.29 -7.23
N SER A 67 13.54 1.71 -6.77
CA SER A 67 12.79 1.05 -5.70
C SER A 67 12.38 -0.37 -6.09
N LEU A 68 12.24 -1.24 -5.10
CA LEU A 68 11.53 -2.50 -5.26
C LEU A 68 10.03 -2.26 -5.04
N VAL A 69 9.20 -2.63 -6.01
CA VAL A 69 7.74 -2.52 -5.88
C VAL A 69 7.18 -3.84 -5.39
N ILE A 70 6.43 -3.81 -4.29
CA ILE A 70 5.77 -4.96 -3.66
C ILE A 70 4.27 -4.80 -3.87
N ALA A 71 3.63 -5.79 -4.49
CA ALA A 71 2.20 -5.79 -4.77
C ALA A 71 1.69 -7.23 -4.95
N ASN A 72 0.40 -7.41 -5.23
CA ASN A 72 -0.11 -8.70 -5.67
C ASN A 72 0.54 -9.13 -7.01
N ALA A 73 0.34 -10.39 -7.42
CA ALA A 73 0.99 -10.95 -8.60
C ALA A 73 0.60 -10.23 -9.90
N GLU A 74 -0.66 -9.86 -10.04
CA GLU A 74 -1.22 -9.22 -11.24
C GLU A 74 -0.69 -7.79 -11.41
N ILE A 75 -0.68 -6.99 -10.34
CA ILE A 75 -0.10 -5.65 -10.35
C ILE A 75 1.42 -5.73 -10.59
N SER A 76 2.10 -6.67 -9.94
CA SER A 76 3.54 -6.89 -10.14
C SER A 76 3.86 -7.23 -11.60
N ALA A 77 3.05 -8.09 -12.24
CA ALA A 77 3.19 -8.42 -13.66
C ALA A 77 2.91 -7.21 -14.57
N TYR A 78 1.88 -6.42 -14.25
CA TYR A 78 1.57 -5.18 -14.97
C TYR A 78 2.73 -4.18 -14.88
N LEU A 79 3.23 -3.92 -13.68
CA LEU A 79 4.33 -2.97 -13.44
C LEU A 79 5.66 -3.47 -14.02
N GLY A 80 5.85 -4.78 -14.11
CA GLY A 80 6.99 -5.41 -14.77
C GLY A 80 7.13 -5.02 -16.26
N LYS A 81 6.01 -4.71 -16.95
CA LYS A 81 6.02 -4.21 -18.33
C LYS A 81 6.80 -2.88 -18.47
N PHE A 82 6.88 -2.11 -17.41
CA PHE A 82 7.65 -0.87 -17.35
C PHE A 82 9.12 -1.08 -16.96
N LYS A 83 9.59 -2.34 -16.91
CA LYS A 83 10.96 -2.75 -16.51
C LYS A 83 11.30 -2.36 -15.07
N LEU A 84 10.31 -2.30 -14.20
CA LEU A 84 10.51 -2.09 -12.77
C LEU A 84 10.94 -3.38 -12.08
N ARG A 85 11.67 -3.24 -10.98
CA ARG A 85 11.92 -4.35 -10.05
C ARG A 85 10.66 -4.56 -9.24
N THR A 86 10.07 -5.75 -9.32
CA THR A 86 8.84 -6.09 -8.60
C THR A 86 9.03 -7.34 -7.74
N HIS A 87 8.32 -7.41 -6.64
CA HIS A 87 8.17 -8.59 -5.80
C HIS A 87 6.68 -8.90 -5.65
N ALA A 88 6.26 -10.02 -6.20
CA ALA A 88 4.87 -10.44 -6.16
C ALA A 88 4.55 -11.15 -4.84
N MET A 89 3.45 -10.77 -4.22
CA MET A 89 2.87 -11.43 -3.05
C MET A 89 1.44 -11.90 -3.36
N HIS A 90 0.88 -12.70 -2.47
CA HIS A 90 -0.54 -13.00 -2.43
C HIS A 90 -1.09 -12.77 -1.03
N ILE A 91 -2.40 -12.52 -0.95
CA ILE A 91 -3.15 -12.39 0.31
C ILE A 91 -2.84 -13.58 1.23
N GLY A 92 -2.55 -13.29 2.50
CA GLY A 92 -2.12 -14.26 3.50
C GLY A 92 -0.62 -14.57 3.47
N GLY A 93 0.09 -14.24 2.38
CA GLY A 93 1.52 -14.45 2.25
C GLY A 93 2.34 -13.54 3.17
N ARG A 94 3.47 -14.06 3.65
CA ARG A 94 4.44 -13.34 4.49
C ARG A 94 5.84 -13.55 3.93
N THR A 95 6.62 -12.48 3.84
CA THR A 95 7.99 -12.52 3.29
C THR A 95 8.92 -11.66 4.15
N LYS A 96 10.14 -12.18 4.36
CA LYS A 96 11.22 -11.43 5.03
C LYS A 96 12.06 -10.70 3.98
N PHE A 97 12.32 -9.43 4.23
CA PHE A 97 13.22 -8.55 3.49
C PHE A 97 14.37 -8.10 4.39
N ASP A 98 15.37 -7.43 3.83
CA ASP A 98 16.51 -6.92 4.60
C ASP A 98 16.10 -5.89 5.66
N PHE A 99 15.01 -5.13 5.42
CA PHE A 99 14.48 -4.14 6.36
C PHE A 99 13.55 -4.71 7.43
N GLY A 100 12.99 -5.91 7.24
CA GLY A 100 11.98 -6.47 8.14
C GLY A 100 11.08 -7.50 7.49
N VAL A 101 9.81 -7.53 7.88
CA VAL A 101 8.81 -8.52 7.41
C VAL A 101 7.59 -7.83 6.83
N VAL A 102 7.07 -8.36 5.75
CA VAL A 102 5.83 -7.91 5.12
C VAL A 102 4.83 -9.06 5.06
N LYS A 103 3.62 -8.83 5.51
CA LYS A 103 2.46 -9.72 5.31
C LYS A 103 1.43 -9.00 4.45
N MET A 104 0.93 -9.65 3.41
CA MET A 104 -0.18 -9.14 2.63
C MET A 104 -1.49 -9.63 3.23
N THR A 105 -2.43 -8.70 3.48
CA THR A 105 -3.72 -8.98 4.11
C THR A 105 -4.85 -8.90 3.09
N ASN A 106 -6.01 -9.46 3.41
CA ASN A 106 -7.21 -9.34 2.60
C ASN A 106 -7.80 -7.93 2.66
N ALA A 107 -8.45 -7.50 1.58
CA ALA A 107 -9.26 -6.30 1.51
C ALA A 107 -10.53 -6.58 0.69
N LEU A 108 -11.65 -6.00 1.11
CA LEU A 108 -12.95 -6.15 0.44
C LEU A 108 -13.19 -4.92 -0.45
N HIS A 109 -12.69 -4.98 -1.66
CA HIS A 109 -12.70 -3.87 -2.63
C HIS A 109 -12.49 -4.37 -4.06
N GLY A 110 -12.38 -3.46 -5.04
CA GLY A 110 -11.98 -3.74 -6.41
C GLY A 110 -10.47 -3.54 -6.61
N SER A 111 -9.93 -4.02 -7.75
CA SER A 111 -8.51 -3.81 -8.09
C SER A 111 -8.30 -3.66 -9.61
N GLY A 112 -9.23 -3.00 -10.30
CA GLY A 112 -9.08 -2.74 -11.73
C GLY A 112 -8.01 -1.71 -12.02
N ILE A 113 -7.12 -1.99 -12.99
CA ILE A 113 -6.10 -1.05 -13.46
C ILE A 113 -6.63 -0.37 -14.72
N SER A 114 -6.72 0.96 -14.70
CA SER A 114 -7.07 1.75 -15.89
C SER A 114 -5.82 2.01 -16.73
N ASP A 115 -5.79 1.50 -17.96
CA ASP A 115 -4.68 1.65 -18.89
C ASP A 115 -5.17 1.99 -20.29
N ASN A 116 -4.92 3.23 -20.74
CA ASN A 116 -5.30 3.74 -22.07
C ASN A 116 -6.79 3.49 -22.42
N GLY A 117 -7.68 3.70 -21.45
CA GLY A 117 -9.13 3.51 -21.60
C GLY A 117 -9.60 2.07 -21.47
N ASN A 118 -8.71 1.12 -21.25
CA ASN A 118 -9.04 -0.27 -20.95
C ASN A 118 -8.97 -0.55 -19.46
N MET A 119 -9.84 -1.45 -18.99
CA MET A 119 -9.77 -1.97 -17.62
C MET A 119 -9.03 -3.30 -17.64
N ILE A 120 -7.87 -3.34 -16.95
CA ILE A 120 -7.06 -4.54 -16.79
C ILE A 120 -7.35 -5.14 -15.41
N TYR A 121 -7.46 -6.45 -15.33
CA TYR A 121 -7.60 -7.16 -14.06
C TYR A 121 -6.32 -6.99 -13.22
N GLY A 122 -6.44 -6.37 -12.06
CA GLY A 122 -5.35 -6.10 -11.12
C GLY A 122 -5.27 -7.07 -9.95
N GLY A 123 -5.86 -8.25 -10.05
CA GLY A 123 -5.90 -9.23 -8.97
C GLY A 123 -6.87 -8.84 -7.84
N ASN A 124 -6.76 -9.52 -6.71
CA ASN A 124 -7.53 -9.18 -5.52
C ASN A 124 -6.86 -8.00 -4.77
N PRO A 125 -7.63 -7.03 -4.29
CA PRO A 125 -7.11 -5.96 -3.45
C PRO A 125 -6.60 -6.51 -2.12
N GLY A 126 -5.63 -5.84 -1.53
CA GLY A 126 -5.09 -6.22 -0.23
C GLY A 126 -4.57 -5.03 0.56
N GLY A 127 -4.24 -5.28 1.81
CA GLY A 127 -3.48 -4.38 2.66
C GLY A 127 -2.11 -4.98 2.99
N PHE A 128 -1.36 -4.29 3.82
CA PHE A 128 -0.04 -4.74 4.27
C PHE A 128 0.14 -4.55 5.77
N VAL A 129 0.67 -5.57 6.44
CA VAL A 129 1.35 -5.41 7.73
C VAL A 129 2.84 -5.37 7.45
N ILE A 130 3.47 -4.24 7.76
CA ILE A 130 4.89 -3.99 7.53
C ILE A 130 5.59 -3.87 8.88
N GLU A 131 6.50 -4.80 9.15
CA GLU A 131 7.32 -4.82 10.36
C GLU A 131 8.73 -4.32 10.04
N VAL A 132 9.14 -3.26 10.74
CA VAL A 132 10.49 -2.71 10.67
C VAL A 132 10.95 -2.40 12.09
N ASN A 133 12.12 -2.92 12.48
CA ASN A 133 12.70 -2.68 13.80
C ASN A 133 11.72 -2.97 14.96
N ASN A 134 11.03 -4.13 14.90
CA ASN A 134 10.02 -4.59 15.87
C ASN A 134 8.81 -3.63 16.02
N LYS A 135 8.55 -2.79 15.05
CA LYS A 135 7.34 -1.96 14.97
C LYS A 135 6.52 -2.35 13.77
N LYS A 136 5.21 -2.53 13.96
CA LYS A 136 4.28 -2.99 12.94
C LYS A 136 3.29 -1.92 12.55
N VAL A 137 3.29 -1.59 11.27
CA VAL A 137 2.32 -0.69 10.66
C VAL A 137 1.37 -1.52 9.80
N TYR A 138 0.09 -1.43 10.07
CA TYR A 138 -0.96 -1.97 9.21
C TYR A 138 -1.53 -0.86 8.32
N HIS A 139 -1.53 -1.09 7.03
CA HIS A 139 -2.22 -0.26 6.05
C HIS A 139 -3.26 -1.12 5.35
N ALA A 140 -4.54 -0.84 5.58
CA ALA A 140 -5.62 -1.69 5.11
C ALA A 140 -5.82 -1.60 3.58
N GLY A 141 -5.31 -0.54 2.94
CA GLY A 141 -5.74 -0.16 1.60
C GLY A 141 -7.19 0.28 1.61
N ASP A 142 -7.84 0.24 0.45
CA ASP A 142 -9.29 0.43 0.38
C ASP A 142 -10.01 -0.88 0.68
N THR A 143 -10.91 -0.84 1.65
CA THR A 143 -11.66 -2.02 2.10
C THR A 143 -12.95 -1.65 2.82
N GLY A 144 -13.98 -2.46 2.66
CA GLY A 144 -15.06 -2.56 3.64
C GLY A 144 -14.58 -3.26 4.91
N LEU A 145 -15.37 -3.22 5.98
CA LEU A 145 -15.13 -4.00 7.19
C LEU A 145 -15.22 -5.50 6.88
N THR A 146 -14.18 -6.25 7.21
CA THR A 146 -14.15 -7.70 7.00
C THR A 146 -13.85 -8.46 8.29
N TYR A 147 -14.34 -9.68 8.36
CA TYR A 147 -14.06 -10.55 9.51
C TYR A 147 -12.57 -10.95 9.59
N ASP A 148 -11.86 -10.90 8.47
CA ASP A 148 -10.44 -11.21 8.40
C ASP A 148 -9.57 -10.24 9.22
N MET A 149 -10.08 -9.04 9.52
CA MET A 149 -9.39 -8.09 10.40
C MET A 149 -9.18 -8.63 11.81
N LYS A 150 -10.08 -9.49 12.31
CA LYS A 150 -9.88 -10.19 13.59
C LYS A 150 -8.65 -11.09 13.60
N LEU A 151 -8.23 -11.63 12.46
CA LEU A 151 -7.02 -12.43 12.36
C LEU A 151 -5.74 -11.63 12.55
N LEU A 152 -5.84 -10.30 12.59
CA LEU A 152 -4.72 -9.40 12.84
C LEU A 152 -4.49 -9.13 14.33
N GLU A 153 -5.39 -9.59 15.22
CA GLU A 153 -5.24 -9.46 16.68
C GLU A 153 -3.89 -10.01 17.16
N ASP A 154 -3.48 -11.18 16.65
CA ASP A 154 -2.21 -11.83 17.00
C ASP A 154 -0.97 -11.09 16.42
N GLU A 155 -1.16 -10.19 15.47
CA GLU A 155 -0.04 -9.48 14.84
C GLU A 155 0.56 -8.40 15.74
N GLN A 156 -0.13 -7.96 16.79
CA GLN A 156 0.37 -6.91 17.69
C GLN A 156 0.75 -5.63 16.94
N ILE A 157 -0.22 -5.06 16.21
CA ILE A 157 -0.05 -3.87 15.38
C ILE A 157 0.17 -2.64 16.24
N ASP A 158 1.22 -1.85 15.99
CA ASP A 158 1.47 -0.60 16.71
C ASP A 158 0.64 0.57 16.15
N VAL A 159 0.45 0.62 14.83
CA VAL A 159 -0.30 1.69 14.14
C VAL A 159 -1.09 1.11 12.97
N ALA A 160 -2.36 1.48 12.85
CA ALA A 160 -3.20 1.11 11.72
C ALA A 160 -3.64 2.35 10.93
N PHE A 161 -3.60 2.25 9.60
CA PHE A 161 -4.19 3.19 8.65
C PHE A 161 -5.40 2.53 8.02
N LEU A 162 -6.58 3.08 8.31
CA LEU A 162 -7.87 2.53 7.89
C LEU A 162 -8.62 3.57 7.04
N PRO A 163 -9.29 3.16 5.95
CA PRO A 163 -10.14 4.04 5.19
C PRO A 163 -11.44 4.33 5.97
N ILE A 164 -11.94 5.56 5.83
CA ILE A 164 -13.17 6.03 6.47
C ILE A 164 -14.08 6.79 5.49
N GLY A 165 -13.92 6.52 4.20
CA GLY A 165 -14.58 7.27 3.12
C GLY A 165 -16.08 6.96 2.96
N GLY A 166 -16.57 5.87 3.51
CA GLY A 166 -17.99 5.45 3.39
C GLY A 166 -18.23 4.71 2.07
N ASN A 167 -18.93 5.28 1.13
CA ASN A 167 -19.52 4.64 -0.05
C ASN A 167 -18.70 3.50 -0.73
N TYR A 168 -17.38 3.65 -0.82
CA TYR A 168 -16.49 2.65 -1.44
C TYR A 168 -15.66 1.85 -0.44
N THR A 169 -15.59 2.32 0.80
CA THR A 169 -14.78 1.74 1.87
C THR A 169 -15.57 1.73 3.17
N MET A 170 -14.95 1.32 4.27
CA MET A 170 -15.51 1.52 5.60
C MET A 170 -15.91 2.97 5.82
N ASP A 171 -16.95 3.19 6.60
CA ASP A 171 -17.23 4.47 7.23
C ASP A 171 -16.51 4.57 8.60
N VAL A 172 -16.76 5.66 9.32
CA VAL A 172 -16.12 5.91 10.62
C VAL A 172 -16.51 4.85 11.65
N ASP A 173 -17.79 4.45 11.69
CA ASP A 173 -18.29 3.48 12.67
C ASP A 173 -17.71 2.08 12.43
N ASP A 174 -17.57 1.68 11.17
CA ASP A 174 -16.93 0.43 10.79
C ASP A 174 -15.41 0.45 11.08
N ALA A 175 -14.74 1.58 10.84
CA ALA A 175 -13.32 1.70 11.15
C ALA A 175 -13.07 1.63 12.69
N VAL A 176 -13.96 2.18 13.51
CA VAL A 176 -13.89 2.02 14.97
C VAL A 176 -13.99 0.55 15.36
N LYS A 177 -14.98 -0.19 14.82
CA LYS A 177 -15.12 -1.64 15.07
C LYS A 177 -13.89 -2.43 14.63
N ALA A 178 -13.21 -2.00 13.55
CA ALA A 178 -12.01 -2.65 13.07
C ALA A 178 -10.82 -2.53 14.04
N THR A 179 -10.89 -1.62 15.03
CA THR A 179 -9.84 -1.39 16.03
C THR A 179 -10.14 -2.06 17.38
N GLU A 180 -11.34 -2.61 17.58
CA GLU A 180 -11.77 -3.35 18.77
C GLU A 180 -11.39 -4.85 18.67
#